data_cca9dd713a337c41d738d6636bcbc0fc
#
_entry.id   cca9dd713a337c41d738d6636bcbc0fc
#
_cell.length_a   1.000
_cell.length_b   1.000
_cell.length_c   1.000
_cell.angle_alpha   90.00
_cell.angle_beta   90.00
_cell.angle_gamma   90.00
#
_symmetry.space_group_name_H-M   'P 1'
#
loop_
_entity.id
_entity.type
_entity.pdbx_description
1 polymer ?
#
loop_
_entity_poly.entity_id
_entity_poly.type
_entity_poly.pdbx_seq_one_letter_code
_entity_poly.pdbx_strand_id
1 'polypeptide(L)'
;MNDLSRRRFVRGAGAAVAVGALAGCTGGNGNGNGGGDVPQAVQDHLSDATNYDGSIADMTGESAVTIDVGAGSDSLAFDPAAVRVSAGTTVTWEWTGEGGQHNVASVEGSDSEFESEMADEEGHTFEQPFEGAGTQLYVCTPHQAQGMKGAVEVVEE
;
A
#
# COMPACT_ATOMS: atom_id res chain seq x y z
N MET A 1 -49.52 -23.23 -4.08
CA MET A 1 -49.62 -24.68 -4.04
C MET A 1 -48.23 -25.21 -4.06
N ASN A 2 -47.71 -25.40 -2.88
CA ASN A 2 -47.39 -26.68 -2.27
C ASN A 2 -46.15 -27.32 -2.90
N ASP A 3 -45.14 -27.75 -2.26
CA ASP A 3 -44.90 -28.26 -0.92
C ASP A 3 -43.39 -28.47 -0.80
N LEU A 4 -42.78 -27.99 0.19
CA LEU A 4 -42.24 -28.69 1.36
C LEU A 4 -41.79 -30.13 1.14
N SER A 5 -40.52 -30.36 1.25
CA SER A 5 -39.98 -31.58 1.87
C SER A 5 -38.49 -31.43 2.06
N ARG A 6 -37.99 -31.12 3.18
CA ARG A 6 -37.72 -31.85 4.42
C ARG A 6 -37.26 -33.28 4.17
N ARG A 7 -36.07 -33.49 4.51
CA ARG A 7 -35.55 -34.56 5.41
C ARG A 7 -34.11 -34.83 5.14
N ARG A 8 -33.39 -34.57 6.12
CA ARG A 8 -32.82 -35.39 7.22
C ARG A 8 -31.52 -36.02 6.82
N PHE A 9 -30.53 -35.55 7.50
CA PHE A 9 -29.88 -36.21 8.63
C PHE A 9 -29.28 -37.57 8.30
N VAL A 10 -27.96 -37.65 8.27
CA VAL A 10 -27.28 -38.79 8.91
C VAL A 10 -26.04 -38.25 9.60
N ARG A 11 -26.06 -38.47 10.89
CA ARG A 11 -24.90 -38.43 11.77
C ARG A 11 -23.97 -39.56 11.37
N GLY A 12 -22.69 -39.23 11.21
CA GLY A 12 -21.64 -40.22 11.22
C GLY A 12 -20.53 -39.68 12.10
N ALA A 13 -20.51 -40.13 13.32
CA ALA A 13 -19.40 -39.95 14.22
C ALA A 13 -18.26 -40.85 13.77
N GLY A 14 -17.09 -40.36 13.69
CA GLY A 14 -15.87 -41.08 13.46
C GLY A 14 -14.71 -40.28 14.01
N ALA A 15 -14.37 -40.59 15.23
CA ALA A 15 -13.22 -40.06 15.92
C ALA A 15 -11.94 -40.70 15.36
N ALA A 16 -10.91 -39.97 15.43
CA ALA A 16 -9.57 -40.36 15.86
C ALA A 16 -8.48 -39.65 15.05
N VAL A 17 -7.81 -38.87 15.76
CA VAL A 17 -6.44 -38.93 16.28
C VAL A 17 -5.43 -38.49 15.27
N ALA A 18 -4.96 -37.35 15.53
CA ALA A 18 -3.78 -36.99 16.27
C ALA A 18 -2.50 -36.85 15.46
N VAL A 19 -1.90 -35.76 15.78
CA VAL A 19 -0.46 -35.53 15.95
C VAL A 19 0.29 -35.20 14.68
N GLY A 20 0.55 -33.98 14.60
CA GLY A 20 1.53 -33.39 13.74
C GLY A 20 1.68 -31.94 14.13
N ALA A 21 2.09 -31.72 15.36
CA ALA A 21 2.55 -30.42 15.78
C ALA A 21 3.78 -30.04 15.00
N LEU A 22 3.81 -28.81 14.62
CA LEU A 22 4.94 -27.88 14.70
C LEU A 22 4.48 -26.66 13.95
N ALA A 23 3.90 -25.71 14.64
CA ALA A 23 4.68 -24.75 15.39
C ALA A 23 5.80 -24.17 14.53
N GLY A 24 5.41 -23.19 13.80
CA GLY A 24 6.27 -22.22 13.20
C GLY A 24 5.56 -20.88 13.26
N CYS A 25 5.00 -20.57 14.41
CA CYS A 25 4.60 -19.18 14.70
C CYS A 25 5.83 -18.48 15.20
N THR A 26 6.61 -17.94 14.32
CA THR A 26 7.39 -16.79 14.68
C THR A 26 6.42 -15.61 14.66
N GLY A 27 6.16 -15.11 15.85
CA GLY A 27 5.23 -14.04 16.06
C GLY A 27 5.60 -12.82 15.25
N GLY A 28 4.75 -12.51 14.30
CA GLY A 28 4.59 -11.17 13.80
C GLY A 28 3.50 -10.52 14.64
N ASN A 29 3.82 -9.49 15.34
CA ASN A 29 2.87 -8.67 16.03
C ASN A 29 1.99 -8.01 14.96
N GLY A 30 0.93 -8.68 14.56
CA GLY A 30 -0.03 -8.17 13.61
C GLY A 30 -1.18 -7.50 14.32
N ASN A 31 -1.15 -6.21 14.40
CA ASN A 31 -2.36 -5.45 14.63
C ASN A 31 -3.04 -5.32 13.27
N GLY A 32 -4.05 -6.18 13.04
CA GLY A 32 -4.72 -6.26 11.77
C GLY A 32 -5.61 -5.06 11.50
N ASN A 33 -5.39 -4.45 10.42
CA ASN A 33 -6.41 -3.88 9.55
C ASN A 33 -5.98 -4.21 8.13
N GLY A 34 -6.54 -5.28 7.57
CA GLY A 34 -6.67 -5.54 6.16
C GLY A 34 -5.49 -5.38 5.21
N GLY A 35 -4.28 -5.22 5.70
CA GLY A 35 -3.10 -5.16 4.88
C GLY A 35 -2.35 -6.47 4.96
N GLY A 36 -2.20 -7.17 3.85
CA GLY A 36 -1.25 -8.27 3.74
C GLY A 36 0.15 -7.81 4.15
N ASP A 37 1.07 -8.75 4.30
CA ASP A 37 2.44 -8.44 4.71
C ASP A 37 3.03 -7.31 3.84
N VAL A 38 3.57 -6.30 4.50
CA VAL A 38 4.25 -5.20 3.80
C VAL A 38 5.60 -5.69 3.32
N PRO A 39 5.96 -5.49 2.04
CA PRO A 39 7.28 -5.88 1.55
C PRO A 39 8.40 -5.26 2.35
N GLN A 40 9.47 -6.03 2.58
CA GLN A 40 10.63 -5.56 3.34
C GLN A 40 11.22 -4.28 2.75
N ALA A 41 11.30 -4.20 1.42
CA ALA A 41 11.81 -3.00 0.74
C ALA A 41 11.00 -1.73 1.06
N VAL A 42 9.67 -1.87 1.19
CA VAL A 42 8.79 -0.78 1.59
C VAL A 42 9.04 -0.40 3.04
N GLN A 43 9.14 -1.39 3.94
CA GLN A 43 9.40 -1.14 5.35
C GLN A 43 10.73 -0.44 5.57
N ASP A 44 11.77 -0.88 4.88
CA ASP A 44 13.12 -0.30 5.01
C ASP A 44 13.15 1.15 4.46
N HIS A 45 12.52 1.37 3.30
CA HIS A 45 12.44 2.69 2.67
C HIS A 45 11.66 3.69 3.54
N LEU A 46 10.57 3.25 4.14
CA LEU A 46 9.66 4.10 4.93
C LEU A 46 9.97 4.11 6.43
N SER A 47 11.04 3.46 6.87
CA SER A 47 11.36 3.34 8.29
C SER A 47 11.50 4.69 9.02
N ASP A 48 11.87 5.73 8.30
CA ASP A 48 12.00 7.10 8.81
C ASP A 48 11.04 8.09 8.14
N ALA A 49 10.04 7.59 7.44
CA ALA A 49 9.03 8.44 6.82
C ALA A 49 8.06 9.01 7.87
N THR A 50 7.70 10.27 7.71
CA THR A 50 6.89 11.00 8.71
C THR A 50 5.45 10.52 8.80
N ASN A 51 4.91 9.90 7.76
CA ASN A 51 3.51 9.50 7.67
C ASN A 51 3.34 7.97 7.49
N TYR A 52 4.27 7.20 7.98
CA TYR A 52 4.24 5.75 7.87
C TYR A 52 4.11 5.11 9.24
N ASP A 53 3.10 4.29 9.41
CA ASP A 53 2.77 3.60 10.66
C ASP A 53 3.05 2.10 10.65
N GLY A 54 3.71 1.61 9.59
CA GLY A 54 4.01 0.19 9.41
C GLY A 54 2.95 -0.57 8.63
N SER A 55 1.93 0.09 8.12
CA SER A 55 0.86 -0.51 7.32
C SER A 55 0.92 -0.07 5.86
N ILE A 56 0.22 -0.82 5.01
CA ILE A 56 0.02 -0.49 3.61
C ILE A 56 -1.48 -0.41 3.33
N ALA A 57 -1.90 0.65 2.66
CA ALA A 57 -3.30 0.80 2.27
C ALA A 57 -3.59 -0.09 1.07
N ASP A 58 -4.49 -1.05 1.22
CA ASP A 58 -4.87 -1.96 0.15
C ASP A 58 -5.91 -1.30 -0.75
N MET A 59 -5.49 -0.95 -1.96
CA MET A 59 -6.30 -0.35 -3.02
C MET A 59 -6.36 -1.25 -4.26
N THR A 60 -6.17 -2.55 -4.07
CA THR A 60 -6.30 -3.51 -5.18
C THR A 60 -7.72 -3.50 -5.74
N GLY A 61 -7.85 -3.69 -7.04
CA GLY A 61 -9.14 -3.61 -7.73
C GLY A 61 -9.55 -2.20 -8.16
N GLU A 62 -8.88 -1.16 -7.68
CA GLU A 62 -9.13 0.20 -8.13
C GLU A 62 -8.39 0.48 -9.45
N SER A 63 -9.05 1.15 -10.38
CA SER A 63 -8.43 1.54 -11.65
C SER A 63 -7.56 2.78 -11.53
N ALA A 64 -7.81 3.60 -10.51
CA ALA A 64 -7.06 4.81 -10.21
C ALA A 64 -7.00 5.03 -8.71
N VAL A 65 -5.85 5.48 -8.24
CA VAL A 65 -5.59 5.77 -6.81
C VAL A 65 -4.94 7.14 -6.71
N THR A 66 -5.38 7.94 -5.75
CA THR A 66 -4.81 9.27 -5.51
C THR A 66 -4.00 9.28 -4.22
N ILE A 67 -2.82 9.89 -4.29
CA ILE A 67 -1.92 10.13 -3.15
C ILE A 67 -1.74 11.63 -3.00
N ASP A 68 -2.02 12.15 -1.82
CA ASP A 68 -1.83 13.58 -1.53
C ASP A 68 -0.35 13.91 -1.32
N VAL A 69 0.09 15.00 -1.93
CA VAL A 69 1.46 15.53 -1.83
C VAL A 69 1.45 16.80 -1.00
N GLY A 70 2.19 16.80 0.09
CA GLY A 70 2.16 17.90 1.05
C GLY A 70 1.12 17.69 2.15
N ALA A 71 0.91 16.45 2.55
CA ALA A 71 -0.01 16.05 3.62
C ALA A 71 0.70 16.02 4.99
N GLY A 72 -0.05 15.68 6.01
CA GLY A 72 0.43 15.60 7.38
C GLY A 72 0.44 16.95 8.10
N SER A 73 0.81 16.92 9.38
CA SER A 73 0.81 18.12 10.23
C SER A 73 1.80 19.20 9.78
N ASP A 74 2.90 18.76 9.18
CA ASP A 74 3.97 19.63 8.69
C ASP A 74 3.88 19.88 7.18
N SER A 75 2.89 19.28 6.52
CA SER A 75 2.71 19.33 5.06
C SER A 75 3.93 18.79 4.27
N LEU A 76 4.68 17.89 4.89
CA LEU A 76 5.89 17.26 4.35
C LEU A 76 5.75 15.74 4.30
N ALA A 77 4.58 15.27 3.84
CA ALA A 77 4.31 13.84 3.73
C ALA A 77 3.52 13.52 2.46
N PHE A 78 3.59 12.26 2.05
CA PHE A 78 2.65 11.64 1.12
C PHE A 78 1.58 10.91 1.92
N ASP A 79 0.32 11.02 1.52
CA ASP A 79 -0.78 10.34 2.19
C ASP A 79 -1.72 9.64 1.19
N PRO A 80 -1.86 8.32 1.25
CA PRO A 80 -1.14 7.37 2.11
C PRO A 80 0.36 7.28 1.78
N ALA A 81 1.18 6.97 2.79
CA ALA A 81 2.61 6.79 2.56
C ALA A 81 2.93 5.49 1.79
N ALA A 82 2.14 4.45 2.00
CA ALA A 82 2.28 3.17 1.30
C ALA A 82 0.93 2.68 0.80
N VAL A 83 0.86 2.34 -0.48
CA VAL A 83 -0.36 1.78 -1.10
C VAL A 83 -0.03 0.49 -1.84
N ARG A 84 -0.97 -0.44 -1.84
CA ARG A 84 -0.96 -1.63 -2.69
C ARG A 84 -2.00 -1.47 -3.78
N VAL A 85 -1.62 -1.66 -5.02
CA VAL A 85 -2.50 -1.52 -6.19
C VAL A 85 -2.36 -2.74 -7.10
N SER A 86 -3.35 -2.96 -7.95
CA SER A 86 -3.28 -3.99 -8.99
C SER A 86 -2.47 -3.50 -10.19
N ALA A 87 -1.84 -4.41 -10.90
CA ALA A 87 -1.23 -4.10 -12.20
C ALA A 87 -2.27 -3.48 -13.15
N GLY A 88 -1.90 -2.42 -13.84
CA GLY A 88 -2.81 -1.63 -14.68
C GLY A 88 -3.46 -0.44 -13.98
N THR A 89 -3.25 -0.28 -12.68
CA THR A 89 -3.73 0.90 -11.95
C THR A 89 -2.90 2.14 -12.30
N THR A 90 -3.58 3.27 -12.48
CA THR A 90 -2.92 4.58 -12.57
C THR A 90 -2.88 5.23 -11.20
N VAL A 91 -1.68 5.57 -10.74
CA VAL A 91 -1.51 6.33 -9.50
C VAL A 91 -1.38 7.80 -9.85
N THR A 92 -2.18 8.63 -9.18
CA THR A 92 -2.18 10.08 -9.31
C THR A 92 -1.67 10.70 -8.02
N TRP A 93 -0.62 11.49 -8.09
CA TRP A 93 -0.19 12.34 -6.99
C TRP A 93 -0.82 13.72 -7.17
N GLU A 94 -1.50 14.20 -6.14
CA GLU A 94 -2.20 15.48 -6.14
C GLU A 94 -1.64 16.40 -5.05
N TRP A 95 -1.21 17.59 -5.43
CA TRP A 95 -0.63 18.57 -4.51
C TRP A 95 -1.70 19.26 -3.69
N THR A 96 -1.47 19.34 -2.40
CA THR A 96 -2.36 20.07 -1.47
C THR A 96 -2.15 21.57 -1.52
N GLY A 97 -1.02 22.02 -2.08
CA GLY A 97 -0.62 23.42 -2.07
C GLY A 97 0.10 23.87 -0.81
N GLU A 98 0.31 22.96 0.11
CA GLU A 98 0.95 23.22 1.41
C GLU A 98 2.40 22.69 1.46
N GLY A 99 3.20 23.24 2.36
CA GLY A 99 4.56 22.77 2.62
C GLY A 99 5.64 23.26 1.65
N GLY A 100 5.28 24.12 0.71
CA GLY A 100 6.20 24.63 -0.31
C GLY A 100 6.28 23.72 -1.53
N GLN A 101 7.40 23.74 -2.21
CA GLN A 101 7.59 22.97 -3.44
C GLN A 101 7.85 21.50 -3.15
N HIS A 102 7.17 20.64 -3.86
CA HIS A 102 7.31 19.18 -3.78
C HIS A 102 7.45 18.58 -5.18
N ASN A 103 8.09 17.41 -5.23
CA ASN A 103 8.09 16.54 -6.39
C ASN A 103 7.89 15.09 -5.97
N VAL A 104 7.71 14.23 -6.95
CA VAL A 104 7.69 12.77 -6.80
C VAL A 104 8.85 12.24 -7.64
N ALA A 105 9.81 11.60 -7.03
CA ALA A 105 10.98 11.08 -7.72
C ALA A 105 11.29 9.66 -7.23
N SER A 106 11.34 8.71 -8.14
CA SER A 106 11.77 7.35 -7.82
C SER A 106 13.23 7.34 -7.36
N VAL A 107 13.54 6.39 -6.47
CA VAL A 107 14.88 6.22 -5.93
C VAL A 107 15.45 4.85 -6.29
N GLU A 108 16.72 4.65 -6.01
CA GLU A 108 17.36 3.36 -6.15
C GLU A 108 16.60 2.29 -5.35
N GLY A 109 16.36 1.15 -5.97
CA GLY A 109 15.54 0.08 -5.42
C GLY A 109 14.08 0.09 -5.90
N SER A 110 13.65 1.16 -6.57
CA SER A 110 12.38 1.17 -7.29
C SER A 110 12.46 0.33 -8.56
N ASP A 111 11.40 -0.44 -8.84
CA ASP A 111 11.37 -1.30 -10.03
C ASP A 111 11.16 -0.53 -11.34
N SER A 112 10.70 0.72 -11.26
CA SER A 112 10.63 1.62 -12.40
C SER A 112 11.09 3.02 -12.03
N GLU A 113 11.49 3.77 -13.05
CA GLU A 113 11.93 5.16 -12.90
C GLU A 113 10.80 6.10 -13.30
N PHE A 114 10.51 7.06 -12.45
CA PHE A 114 9.55 8.13 -12.71
C PHE A 114 9.93 9.38 -11.91
N GLU A 115 9.63 10.53 -12.46
CA GLU A 115 9.89 11.80 -11.80
C GLU A 115 8.89 12.85 -12.27
N SER A 116 8.28 13.54 -11.32
CA SER A 116 7.44 14.71 -11.59
C SER A 116 8.27 15.99 -11.67
N GLU A 117 7.67 17.03 -12.21
CA GLU A 117 8.21 18.38 -12.05
C GLU A 117 8.06 18.85 -10.59
N MET A 118 8.81 19.90 -10.24
CA MET A 118 8.66 20.58 -8.97
C MET A 118 7.43 21.50 -9.02
N ALA A 119 6.54 21.38 -8.03
CA ALA A 119 5.32 22.18 -7.99
C ALA A 119 4.91 22.51 -6.55
N ASP A 120 4.13 23.58 -6.39
CA ASP A 120 3.61 24.05 -5.11
C ASP A 120 2.15 24.49 -5.21
N GLU A 121 1.51 24.28 -6.35
CA GLU A 121 0.13 24.69 -6.58
C GLU A 121 -0.86 23.63 -6.12
N GLU A 122 -1.86 24.03 -5.35
CA GLU A 122 -3.00 23.17 -5.01
C GLU A 122 -3.69 22.65 -6.28
N GLY A 123 -3.93 21.33 -6.31
CA GLY A 123 -4.59 20.70 -7.44
C GLY A 123 -3.65 20.33 -8.60
N HIS A 124 -2.35 20.63 -8.50
CA HIS A 124 -1.38 20.09 -9.45
C HIS A 124 -1.34 18.58 -9.33
N THR A 125 -1.26 17.86 -10.45
CA THR A 125 -1.26 16.41 -10.49
C THR A 125 -0.11 15.86 -11.33
N PHE A 126 0.37 14.68 -10.92
CA PHE A 126 1.29 13.84 -11.67
C PHE A 126 0.73 12.43 -11.69
N GLU A 127 0.64 11.83 -12.86
CA GLU A 127 0.06 10.50 -13.05
C GLU A 127 1.10 9.52 -13.58
N GLN A 128 1.11 8.32 -13.02
CA GLN A 128 1.97 7.24 -13.45
C GLN A 128 1.17 5.94 -13.50
N PRO A 129 0.97 5.34 -14.67
CA PRO A 129 0.40 4.00 -14.76
C PRO A 129 1.45 2.94 -14.44
N PHE A 130 1.05 1.91 -13.70
CA PHE A 130 1.91 0.77 -13.37
C PHE A 130 1.31 -0.50 -13.97
N GLU A 131 1.88 -0.93 -15.09
CA GLU A 131 1.36 -2.06 -15.88
C GLU A 131 1.82 -3.43 -15.37
N GLY A 132 2.92 -3.48 -14.64
CA GLY A 132 3.50 -4.72 -14.14
C GLY A 132 3.72 -4.71 -12.64
N ALA A 133 3.69 -5.90 -12.03
CA ALA A 133 3.98 -6.07 -10.63
C ALA A 133 5.39 -5.60 -10.26
N GLY A 134 5.54 -5.05 -9.08
CA GLY A 134 6.81 -4.55 -8.57
C GLY A 134 6.63 -3.62 -7.39
N THR A 135 7.74 -3.20 -6.83
CA THR A 135 7.78 -2.25 -5.72
C THR A 135 8.35 -0.93 -6.18
N GLN A 136 7.57 0.13 -6.05
CA GLN A 136 7.95 1.46 -6.46
C GLN A 136 8.26 2.30 -5.23
N LEU A 137 9.48 2.79 -5.13
CA LEU A 137 9.97 3.60 -4.01
C LEU A 137 10.26 5.01 -4.50
N TYR A 138 9.75 6.01 -3.80
CA TYR A 138 9.92 7.40 -4.20
C TYR A 138 10.06 8.34 -3.01
N VAL A 139 10.53 9.53 -3.29
CA VAL A 139 10.72 10.60 -2.31
C VAL A 139 10.28 11.94 -2.90
N CYS A 140 10.09 12.93 -2.04
CA CYS A 140 10.16 14.33 -2.41
C CYS A 140 11.61 14.78 -2.23
N THR A 141 12.27 15.15 -3.32
CA THR A 141 13.71 15.42 -3.31
C THR A 141 14.11 16.52 -2.31
N PRO A 142 13.45 17.70 -2.25
CA PRO A 142 13.85 18.74 -1.30
C PRO A 142 13.52 18.39 0.16
N HIS A 143 12.62 17.45 0.42
CA HIS A 143 12.17 17.09 1.76
C HIS A 143 12.50 15.65 2.17
N GLN A 144 13.33 14.98 1.41
CA GLN A 144 13.75 13.59 1.70
C GLN A 144 14.34 13.45 3.10
N ALA A 145 15.17 14.40 3.51
CA ALA A 145 15.82 14.40 4.81
C ALA A 145 14.83 14.59 5.97
N GLN A 146 13.67 15.15 5.71
CA GLN A 146 12.57 15.30 6.68
C GLN A 146 11.63 14.10 6.70
N GLY A 147 11.88 13.07 5.90
CA GLY A 147 11.07 11.87 5.86
C GLY A 147 9.91 11.92 4.88
N MET A 148 9.93 12.80 3.88
CA MET A 148 8.90 12.83 2.84
C MET A 148 9.15 11.75 1.79
N LYS A 149 8.65 10.55 2.09
CA LYS A 149 8.87 9.33 1.31
C LYS A 149 7.57 8.56 1.13
N GLY A 150 7.48 7.81 0.05
CA GLY A 150 6.32 6.97 -0.22
C GLY A 150 6.70 5.70 -0.98
N ALA A 151 5.74 4.78 -1.07
CA ALA A 151 5.89 3.55 -1.80
C ALA A 151 4.57 3.08 -2.42
N VAL A 152 4.66 2.46 -3.58
CA VAL A 152 3.56 1.77 -4.25
C VAL A 152 3.98 0.32 -4.48
N GLU A 153 3.24 -0.61 -3.92
CA GLU A 153 3.38 -2.03 -4.26
C GLU A 153 2.36 -2.38 -5.34
N VAL A 154 2.83 -2.86 -6.48
CA VAL A 154 1.98 -3.29 -7.58
C VAL A 154 1.94 -4.81 -7.59
N VAL A 155 0.74 -5.37 -7.51
CA VAL A 155 0.54 -6.82 -7.50
C VAL A 155 -0.24 -7.27 -8.74
N GLU A 156 0.06 -8.47 -9.21
CA GLU A 156 -0.75 -9.14 -10.23
C GLU A 156 -2.03 -9.68 -9.58
N GLU A 157 -3.14 -9.60 -10.27
CA GLU A 157 -4.41 -10.22 -9.87
C GLU A 157 -4.73 -11.44 -10.73
#